data_dbc29fd0e00d0876f5add86579057496
#
_entry.id   dbc29fd0e00d0876f5add86579057496
#
_cell.length_a   1.000
_cell.length_b   1.000
_cell.length_c   1.000
_cell.angle_alpha   90.00
_cell.angle_beta   90.00
_cell.angle_gamma   90.00
#
_symmetry.space_group_name_H-M   'P 1'
#
loop_
_entity.id
_entity.type
_entity.pdbx_description
1 polymer ?
#
loop_
_entity_poly.entity_id
_entity_poly.type
_entity_poly.pdbx_seq_one_letter_code
_entity_poly.pdbx_strand_id
1 'polypeptide(L)'
;ALLIVIASLPALANAQIAAGTPAFDPKSLRGTQEGPITQVLTIGSAHLSQLEKKPTRAELDSLLDKLEAFRPAIITHEGLSGEQCDQVERYKARYAGIFDDYCWGTAEVEKSTGLTVPQAMEAIETTLKSLPAAPTAAQRRKLASLFLAANDRPSALVQWLRLPSGERKLGDGIDQPLMDILGKVEAQPNETIAIGVALAVRLGLERLYAVDDHTADSIQTAAGPDFSTSIQAHWSSPGADAVPAIVRYKSV
;
A
#
# COMPACT_ATOMS: atom_id res chain seq x y z
N ALA A 1 -32.90 9.69 -61.90
CA ALA A 1 -31.51 9.55 -61.44
C ALA A 1 -31.51 8.89 -60.07
N LEU A 2 -31.09 7.61 -60.03
CA LEU A 2 -31.01 6.80 -58.79
C LEU A 2 -29.55 6.87 -58.31
N LEU A 3 -29.33 7.50 -57.14
CA LEU A 3 -28.02 7.56 -56.54
C LEU A 3 -27.87 6.32 -55.63
N ILE A 4 -26.99 5.40 -56.01
CA ILE A 4 -26.58 4.27 -55.18
C ILE A 4 -25.42 4.71 -54.32
N VAL A 5 -25.62 4.86 -52.99
CA VAL A 5 -24.55 5.07 -52.02
C VAL A 5 -24.03 3.73 -51.60
N ILE A 6 -22.83 3.37 -52.00
CA ILE A 6 -22.11 2.19 -51.56
C ILE A 6 -21.41 2.57 -50.24
N ALA A 7 -21.97 2.10 -49.11
CA ALA A 7 -21.30 2.20 -47.83
C ALA A 7 -20.20 1.12 -47.73
N SER A 8 -18.95 1.54 -47.80
CA SER A 8 -17.80 0.67 -47.51
C SER A 8 -17.71 0.42 -46.00
N LEU A 9 -17.97 -0.79 -45.58
CA LEU A 9 -17.68 -1.27 -44.23
C LEU A 9 -16.18 -1.31 -44.05
N PRO A 10 -15.63 -0.77 -42.93
CA PRO A 10 -14.22 -0.97 -42.62
C PRO A 10 -14.00 -2.46 -42.29
N ALA A 11 -13.07 -3.07 -43.00
CA ALA A 11 -12.57 -4.40 -42.67
C ALA A 11 -11.95 -4.35 -41.27
N LEU A 12 -12.49 -5.10 -40.35
CA LEU A 12 -11.83 -5.36 -39.08
C LEU A 12 -10.51 -6.06 -39.38
N ALA A 13 -9.41 -5.34 -39.27
CA ALA A 13 -8.09 -5.91 -39.31
C ALA A 13 -7.92 -6.80 -38.09
N ASN A 14 -8.10 -8.12 -38.28
CA ASN A 14 -7.60 -9.09 -37.32
C ASN A 14 -6.07 -8.91 -37.25
N ALA A 15 -5.60 -8.27 -36.21
CA ALA A 15 -4.19 -8.31 -35.86
C ALA A 15 -3.84 -9.76 -35.49
N GLN A 16 -3.44 -10.56 -36.47
CA GLN A 16 -2.77 -11.82 -36.22
C GLN A 16 -1.47 -11.50 -35.50
N ILE A 17 -1.40 -11.88 -34.22
CA ILE A 17 -0.13 -11.92 -33.51
C ILE A 17 0.75 -12.87 -34.31
N ALA A 18 1.78 -12.34 -34.97
CA ALA A 18 2.71 -13.09 -35.78
C ALA A 18 3.31 -14.20 -34.89
N ALA A 19 3.08 -15.45 -35.29
CA ALA A 19 3.78 -16.60 -34.71
C ALA A 19 5.27 -16.40 -34.98
N GLY A 20 6.03 -15.99 -33.95
CA GLY A 20 7.48 -15.77 -34.09
C GLY A 20 8.05 -14.61 -33.28
N THR A 21 7.24 -13.92 -32.45
CA THR A 21 7.85 -12.99 -31.47
C THR A 21 8.71 -13.83 -30.52
N PRO A 22 10.04 -13.61 -30.44
CA PRO A 22 10.88 -14.36 -29.52
C PRO A 22 10.31 -14.21 -28.10
N ALA A 23 10.19 -15.31 -27.40
CA ALA A 23 9.73 -15.30 -26.03
C ALA A 23 10.62 -14.31 -25.24
N PHE A 24 10.00 -13.31 -24.61
CA PHE A 24 10.73 -12.35 -23.81
C PHE A 24 11.48 -13.11 -22.69
N ASP A 25 12.81 -13.01 -22.72
CA ASP A 25 13.65 -13.54 -21.65
C ASP A 25 13.97 -12.40 -20.65
N PRO A 26 13.41 -12.43 -19.44
CA PRO A 26 13.73 -11.42 -18.43
C PRO A 26 15.22 -11.31 -18.09
N LYS A 27 15.99 -12.38 -18.34
CA LYS A 27 17.45 -12.37 -18.14
C LYS A 27 18.16 -11.47 -19.14
N SER A 28 17.58 -11.22 -20.31
CA SER A 28 18.13 -10.30 -21.31
C SER A 28 18.14 -8.83 -20.85
N LEU A 29 17.32 -8.50 -19.83
CA LEU A 29 17.29 -7.16 -19.20
C LEU A 29 18.36 -6.97 -18.13
N ARG A 30 19.10 -8.02 -17.78
CA ARG A 30 20.20 -7.89 -16.83
C ARG A 30 21.34 -7.13 -17.48
N GLY A 31 21.38 -5.82 -17.25
CA GLY A 31 22.60 -5.02 -17.39
C GLY A 31 23.69 -5.53 -16.45
N THR A 32 24.91 -5.05 -16.64
CA THR A 32 25.99 -5.25 -15.65
C THR A 32 25.49 -4.75 -14.29
N GLN A 33 25.34 -5.69 -13.35
CA GLN A 33 24.91 -5.35 -12.00
C GLN A 33 26.07 -4.65 -11.28
N GLU A 34 25.89 -3.39 -10.96
CA GLU A 34 26.81 -2.64 -10.12
C GLU A 34 26.32 -2.70 -8.67
N GLY A 35 27.19 -3.14 -7.75
CA GLY A 35 26.91 -3.21 -6.32
C GLY A 35 26.26 -4.52 -5.83
N PRO A 36 25.91 -4.60 -4.54
CA PRO A 36 25.31 -5.80 -3.95
C PRO A 36 23.87 -6.00 -4.44
N ILE A 37 23.47 -7.28 -4.55
CA ILE A 37 22.11 -7.65 -4.96
C ILE A 37 21.12 -7.20 -3.90
N THR A 38 20.08 -6.48 -4.32
CA THR A 38 18.93 -6.16 -3.47
C THR A 38 18.21 -7.45 -3.06
N GLN A 39 18.04 -7.63 -1.77
CA GLN A 39 17.27 -8.76 -1.23
C GLN A 39 15.83 -8.29 -0.99
N VAL A 40 14.86 -9.06 -1.45
CA VAL A 40 13.44 -8.81 -1.26
C VAL A 40 12.83 -10.03 -0.57
N LEU A 41 12.11 -9.79 0.54
CA LEU A 41 11.30 -10.78 1.23
C LEU A 41 9.84 -10.38 1.10
N THR A 42 9.05 -11.21 0.45
CA THR A 42 7.60 -11.04 0.34
C THR A 42 6.89 -11.98 1.31
N ILE A 43 5.94 -11.45 2.07
CA ILE A 43 5.14 -12.21 3.02
C ILE A 43 3.70 -12.15 2.56
N GLY A 44 3.11 -13.32 2.26
CA GLY A 44 1.67 -13.47 2.10
C GLY A 44 1.05 -13.84 3.45
N SER A 45 0.03 -13.13 3.86
CA SER A 45 -0.74 -13.42 5.07
C SER A 45 -2.24 -13.43 4.78
N ALA A 46 -3.01 -14.16 5.59
CA ALA A 46 -4.44 -13.90 5.67
C ALA A 46 -4.66 -12.50 6.28
N HIS A 47 -5.74 -11.82 5.90
CA HIS A 47 -6.10 -10.57 6.57
C HIS A 47 -6.39 -10.83 8.05
N LEU A 48 -5.51 -10.39 8.94
CA LEU A 48 -5.63 -10.63 10.37
C LEU A 48 -6.93 -10.07 10.95
N SER A 49 -7.45 -8.99 10.34
CA SER A 49 -8.75 -8.39 10.69
C SER A 49 -9.95 -9.30 10.41
N GLN A 50 -9.82 -10.29 9.52
CA GLN A 50 -10.88 -11.21 9.12
C GLN A 50 -10.86 -12.54 9.89
N LEU A 51 -9.79 -12.81 10.64
CA LEU A 51 -9.70 -14.03 11.45
C LEU A 51 -10.73 -14.00 12.59
N GLU A 52 -11.37 -15.14 12.88
CA GLU A 52 -12.27 -15.28 14.04
C GLU A 52 -11.55 -14.94 15.35
N LYS A 53 -10.37 -15.51 15.53
CA LYS A 53 -9.47 -15.18 16.62
C LYS A 53 -8.31 -14.36 16.12
N LYS A 54 -8.24 -13.09 16.54
CA LYS A 54 -7.11 -12.22 16.23
C LYS A 54 -5.87 -12.71 16.98
N PRO A 55 -4.71 -12.81 16.32
CA PRO A 55 -3.48 -13.16 17.02
C PRO A 55 -3.11 -12.06 18.01
N THR A 56 -2.67 -12.47 19.17
CA THR A 56 -2.07 -11.57 20.16
C THR A 56 -0.66 -11.17 19.71
N ARG A 57 -0.13 -10.09 20.26
CA ARG A 57 1.23 -9.68 20.00
C ARG A 57 2.25 -10.77 20.29
N ALA A 58 2.09 -11.49 21.39
CA ALA A 58 2.96 -12.60 21.78
C ALA A 58 2.95 -13.77 20.78
N GLU A 59 1.80 -14.04 20.17
CA GLU A 59 1.70 -15.07 19.12
C GLU A 59 2.43 -14.68 17.83
N LEU A 60 2.65 -13.38 17.59
CA LEU A 60 3.40 -12.86 16.43
C LEU A 60 4.91 -12.67 16.71
N ASP A 61 5.36 -12.75 17.97
CA ASP A 61 6.75 -12.46 18.32
C ASP A 61 7.75 -13.37 17.57
N SER A 62 7.48 -14.67 17.45
CA SER A 62 8.35 -15.58 16.71
C SER A 62 8.48 -15.23 15.21
N LEU A 63 7.41 -14.71 14.60
CA LEU A 63 7.45 -14.19 13.23
C LEU A 63 8.29 -12.91 13.18
N LEU A 64 8.00 -11.98 14.09
CA LEU A 64 8.72 -10.70 14.16
C LEU A 64 10.21 -10.89 14.37
N ASP A 65 10.64 -11.86 15.19
CA ASP A 65 12.05 -12.18 15.42
C ASP A 65 12.74 -12.65 14.13
N LYS A 66 12.06 -13.48 13.31
CA LYS A 66 12.59 -13.92 12.01
C LYS A 66 12.71 -12.76 11.02
N LEU A 67 11.71 -11.87 10.99
CA LEU A 67 11.71 -10.70 10.12
C LEU A 67 12.77 -9.68 10.56
N GLU A 68 12.93 -9.49 11.85
CA GLU A 68 13.98 -8.63 12.42
C GLU A 68 15.38 -9.16 12.06
N ALA A 69 15.57 -10.50 12.07
CA ALA A 69 16.84 -11.12 11.66
C ALA A 69 17.17 -10.89 10.17
N PHE A 70 16.17 -10.73 9.30
CA PHE A 70 16.36 -10.34 7.90
C PHE A 70 16.85 -8.89 7.77
N ARG A 71 16.59 -8.03 8.76
CA ARG A 71 17.01 -6.61 8.85
C ARG A 71 16.63 -5.78 7.61
N PRO A 72 15.36 -5.72 7.20
CA PRO A 72 14.96 -4.89 6.07
C PRO A 72 15.25 -3.41 6.36
N ALA A 73 15.80 -2.70 5.37
CA ALA A 73 15.96 -1.24 5.42
C ALA A 73 14.67 -0.50 5.03
N ILE A 74 13.78 -1.17 4.30
CA ILE A 74 12.49 -0.67 3.83
C ILE A 74 11.44 -1.72 4.13
N ILE A 75 10.30 -1.28 4.68
CA ILE A 75 9.12 -2.11 4.87
C ILE A 75 8.00 -1.49 4.02
N THR A 76 7.44 -2.30 3.13
CA THR A 76 6.26 -1.94 2.36
C THR A 76 5.03 -2.66 2.91
N HIS A 77 3.86 -2.08 2.67
CA HIS A 77 2.59 -2.68 3.05
C HIS A 77 1.54 -2.48 1.97
N GLU A 78 0.58 -3.36 1.92
CA GLU A 78 -0.62 -3.23 1.11
C GLU A 78 -1.45 -2.06 1.62
N GLY A 79 -1.74 -1.10 0.75
CA GLY A 79 -2.50 0.10 1.04
C GLY A 79 -2.13 1.25 0.11
N LEU A 80 -3.03 2.20 -0.05
CA LEU A 80 -2.81 3.42 -0.82
C LEU A 80 -1.98 4.42 -0.03
N SER A 81 -1.08 5.13 -0.73
CA SER A 81 -0.38 6.26 -0.15
C SER A 81 -1.34 7.44 0.11
N GLY A 82 -0.96 8.35 1.00
CA GLY A 82 -1.74 9.56 1.23
C GLY A 82 -1.88 10.41 -0.04
N GLU A 83 -0.86 10.43 -0.91
CA GLU A 83 -0.91 11.09 -2.21
C GLU A 83 -1.95 10.46 -3.13
N GLN A 84 -1.98 9.13 -3.23
CA GLN A 84 -2.99 8.43 -4.02
C GLN A 84 -4.40 8.66 -3.46
N CYS A 85 -4.57 8.65 -2.15
CA CYS A 85 -5.85 8.96 -1.51
C CYS A 85 -6.31 10.40 -1.81
N ASP A 86 -5.42 11.39 -1.75
CA ASP A 86 -5.71 12.78 -2.12
C ASP A 86 -6.12 12.89 -3.61
N GLN A 87 -5.41 12.18 -4.49
CA GLN A 87 -5.75 12.12 -5.91
C GLN A 87 -7.12 11.48 -6.15
N VAL A 88 -7.36 10.32 -5.57
CA VAL A 88 -8.63 9.58 -5.69
C VAL A 88 -9.79 10.43 -5.16
N GLU A 89 -9.61 11.16 -4.06
CA GLU A 89 -10.63 12.07 -3.51
C GLU A 89 -10.94 13.22 -4.46
N ARG A 90 -9.95 13.83 -5.08
CA ARG A 90 -10.13 14.91 -6.06
C ARG A 90 -10.85 14.44 -7.32
N TYR A 91 -10.69 13.19 -7.70
CA TYR A 91 -11.26 12.59 -8.90
C TYR A 91 -12.34 11.55 -8.61
N LYS A 92 -13.16 11.75 -7.57
CA LYS A 92 -14.21 10.80 -7.14
C LYS A 92 -15.10 10.29 -8.26
N ALA A 93 -15.45 11.15 -9.23
CA ALA A 93 -16.30 10.75 -10.36
C ALA A 93 -15.65 9.66 -11.23
N ARG A 94 -14.30 9.63 -11.27
CA ARG A 94 -13.55 8.62 -12.04
C ARG A 94 -13.24 7.38 -11.21
N TYR A 95 -13.03 7.55 -9.92
CA TYR A 95 -12.62 6.51 -8.98
C TYR A 95 -13.73 6.23 -7.95
N ALA A 96 -14.97 6.03 -8.46
CA ALA A 96 -16.13 5.82 -7.60
C ALA A 96 -15.92 4.63 -6.65
N GLY A 97 -16.15 4.85 -5.35
CA GLY A 97 -15.99 3.83 -4.31
C GLY A 97 -14.57 3.66 -3.78
N ILE A 98 -13.53 3.94 -4.57
CA ILE A 98 -12.13 3.66 -4.16
C ILE A 98 -11.74 4.43 -2.89
N PHE A 99 -12.12 5.72 -2.82
CA PHE A 99 -11.80 6.51 -1.63
C PHE A 99 -12.48 5.95 -0.37
N ASP A 100 -13.74 5.59 -0.47
CA ASP A 100 -14.52 5.12 0.67
C ASP A 100 -14.08 3.74 1.16
N ASP A 101 -13.55 2.91 0.25
CA ASP A 101 -13.10 1.54 0.56
C ASP A 101 -11.66 1.50 1.11
N TYR A 102 -10.75 2.37 0.64
CA TYR A 102 -9.31 2.24 0.90
C TYR A 102 -8.65 3.46 1.57
N CYS A 103 -9.37 4.59 1.69
CA CYS A 103 -8.79 5.83 2.20
C CYS A 103 -9.49 6.31 3.46
N TRP A 104 -8.83 7.22 4.17
CA TRP A 104 -9.41 7.92 5.31
C TRP A 104 -9.59 9.40 4.97
N GLY A 105 -10.68 9.98 5.47
CA GLY A 105 -10.89 11.42 5.37
C GLY A 105 -9.82 12.20 6.14
N THR A 106 -9.40 13.33 5.57
CA THR A 106 -8.33 14.18 6.11
C THR A 106 -8.82 15.44 6.80
N ALA A 107 -10.10 15.79 6.68
CA ALA A 107 -10.66 17.07 7.13
C ALA A 107 -10.41 17.38 8.62
N GLU A 108 -10.50 16.39 9.51
CA GLU A 108 -10.23 16.54 10.94
C GLU A 108 -8.74 16.80 11.20
N VAL A 109 -7.87 16.06 10.48
CA VAL A 109 -6.43 16.20 10.60
C VAL A 109 -5.97 17.54 10.02
N GLU A 110 -6.51 17.97 8.88
CA GLU A 110 -6.23 19.28 8.28
C GLU A 110 -6.65 20.41 9.20
N LYS A 111 -7.80 20.28 9.88
CA LYS A 111 -8.24 21.26 10.90
C LYS A 111 -7.26 21.35 12.07
N SER A 112 -6.71 20.23 12.53
CA SER A 112 -5.75 20.18 13.65
C SER A 112 -4.36 20.68 13.26
N THR A 113 -3.90 20.39 12.06
CA THR A 113 -2.51 20.65 11.62
C THR A 113 -2.36 21.91 10.78
N GLY A 114 -3.44 22.36 10.13
CA GLY A 114 -3.43 23.42 9.13
C GLY A 114 -2.74 23.04 7.82
N LEU A 115 -2.47 21.75 7.59
CA LEU A 115 -1.72 21.26 6.44
C LEU A 115 -2.59 20.39 5.53
N THR A 116 -2.53 20.65 4.23
CA THR A 116 -3.01 19.71 3.20
C THR A 116 -2.05 18.54 3.05
N VAL A 117 -2.51 17.43 2.42
CA VAL A 117 -1.67 16.24 2.18
C VAL A 117 -0.36 16.61 1.46
N PRO A 118 -0.35 17.35 0.33
CA PRO A 118 0.90 17.72 -0.34
C PRO A 118 1.85 18.54 0.53
N GLN A 119 1.34 19.49 1.31
CA GLN A 119 2.15 20.31 2.22
C GLN A 119 2.78 19.46 3.33
N ALA A 120 2.01 18.52 3.88
CA ALA A 120 2.51 17.61 4.89
C ALA A 120 3.60 16.67 4.35
N MET A 121 3.45 16.16 3.13
CA MET A 121 4.46 15.34 2.46
C MET A 121 5.78 16.07 2.29
N GLU A 122 5.75 17.32 1.81
CA GLU A 122 6.95 18.15 1.68
C GLU A 122 7.62 18.41 3.05
N ALA A 123 6.81 18.68 4.07
CA ALA A 123 7.29 18.88 5.42
C ALA A 123 7.91 17.61 6.02
N ILE A 124 7.37 16.41 5.73
CA ILE A 124 7.95 15.13 6.13
C ILE A 124 9.33 14.94 5.53
N GLU A 125 9.48 15.11 4.21
CA GLU A 125 10.76 14.93 3.54
C GLU A 125 11.83 15.88 4.07
N THR A 126 11.47 17.13 4.32
CA THR A 126 12.36 18.12 4.93
C THR A 126 12.77 17.74 6.36
N THR A 127 11.78 17.28 7.15
CA THR A 127 12.01 16.88 8.55
C THR A 127 12.89 15.64 8.62
N LEU A 128 12.62 14.62 7.80
CA LEU A 128 13.42 13.37 7.80
C LEU A 128 14.88 13.63 7.39
N LYS A 129 15.13 14.51 6.41
CA LYS A 129 16.50 14.87 5.98
C LYS A 129 17.31 15.53 7.10
N SER A 130 16.67 16.22 8.02
CA SER A 130 17.30 16.94 9.14
C SER A 130 17.14 16.22 10.48
N LEU A 131 16.51 15.04 10.49
CA LEU A 131 16.26 14.30 11.73
C LEU A 131 17.56 13.77 12.32
N PRO A 132 17.89 14.08 13.56
CA PRO A 132 19.11 13.56 14.19
C PRO A 132 18.98 12.04 14.45
N ALA A 133 20.10 11.35 14.59
CA ALA A 133 20.14 9.92 14.88
C ALA A 133 19.37 9.55 16.18
N ALA A 134 19.29 10.48 17.14
CA ALA A 134 18.51 10.34 18.37
C ALA A 134 17.48 11.50 18.48
N PRO A 135 16.33 11.40 17.79
CA PRO A 135 15.30 12.44 17.84
C PRO A 135 14.71 12.58 19.24
N THR A 136 14.42 13.82 19.62
CA THR A 136 13.70 14.13 20.86
C THR A 136 12.25 13.67 20.79
N ALA A 137 11.59 13.57 21.93
CA ALA A 137 10.15 13.26 22.00
C ALA A 137 9.32 14.30 21.24
N ALA A 138 9.68 15.59 21.32
CA ALA A 138 9.01 16.67 20.57
C ALA A 138 9.13 16.48 19.05
N GLN A 139 10.32 16.13 18.55
CA GLN A 139 10.52 15.87 17.12
C GLN A 139 9.71 14.67 16.63
N ARG A 140 9.61 13.60 17.45
CA ARG A 140 8.78 12.44 17.10
C ARG A 140 7.29 12.75 17.10
N ARG A 141 6.78 13.50 18.10
CA ARG A 141 5.37 13.96 18.09
C ARG A 141 5.09 14.82 16.86
N LYS A 142 5.97 15.78 16.55
CA LYS A 142 5.84 16.59 15.35
C LYS A 142 5.80 15.74 14.08
N LEU A 143 6.70 14.76 13.95
CA LEU A 143 6.74 13.89 12.78
C LEU A 143 5.50 12.99 12.70
N ALA A 144 4.99 12.49 13.83
CA ALA A 144 3.72 11.76 13.87
C ALA A 144 2.56 12.61 13.37
N SER A 145 2.47 13.89 13.79
CA SER A 145 1.42 14.80 13.31
C SER A 145 1.53 15.07 11.80
N LEU A 146 2.75 15.20 11.27
CA LEU A 146 2.98 15.38 9.84
C LEU A 146 2.57 14.14 9.04
N PHE A 147 2.89 12.93 9.50
CA PHE A 147 2.45 11.70 8.86
C PHE A 147 0.92 11.55 8.88
N LEU A 148 0.24 11.93 9.97
CA LEU A 148 -1.23 11.98 9.99
C LEU A 148 -1.75 12.97 8.96
N ALA A 149 -1.17 14.17 8.85
CA ALA A 149 -1.56 15.18 7.87
C ALA A 149 -1.33 14.73 6.41
N ALA A 150 -0.28 13.92 6.19
CA ALA A 150 -0.04 13.29 4.90
C ALA A 150 -0.90 12.04 4.62
N ASN A 151 -1.87 11.73 5.50
CA ASN A 151 -2.71 10.53 5.45
C ASN A 151 -1.91 9.21 5.48
N ASP A 152 -0.69 9.21 6.05
CA ASP A 152 0.15 8.04 6.27
C ASP A 152 0.07 7.61 7.74
N ARG A 153 -1.07 7.00 8.09
CA ARG A 153 -1.37 6.59 9.47
C ARG A 153 -0.41 5.52 10.01
N PRO A 154 0.04 4.52 9.24
CA PRO A 154 1.02 3.55 9.72
C PRO A 154 2.34 4.20 10.12
N SER A 155 2.89 5.10 9.32
CA SER A 155 4.13 5.81 9.66
C SER A 155 3.96 6.76 10.85
N ALA A 156 2.80 7.41 10.98
CA ALA A 156 2.46 8.19 12.17
C ALA A 156 2.51 7.33 13.44
N LEU A 157 1.95 6.13 13.38
CA LEU A 157 1.96 5.19 14.49
C LEU A 157 3.38 4.69 14.80
N VAL A 158 4.24 4.48 13.81
CA VAL A 158 5.67 4.16 14.05
C VAL A 158 6.31 5.24 14.92
N GLN A 159 6.14 6.52 14.58
CA GLN A 159 6.72 7.62 15.34
C GLN A 159 6.15 7.69 16.75
N TRP A 160 4.85 7.47 16.90
CA TRP A 160 4.16 7.46 18.18
C TRP A 160 4.63 6.32 19.09
N LEU A 161 4.75 5.10 18.57
CA LEU A 161 5.15 3.93 19.32
C LEU A 161 6.65 3.93 19.69
N ARG A 162 7.48 4.66 18.97
CA ARG A 162 8.90 4.88 19.33
C ARG A 162 9.07 5.87 20.47
N LEU A 163 8.01 6.56 20.90
CA LEU A 163 8.04 7.36 22.11
C LEU A 163 7.94 6.47 23.36
N PRO A 164 8.69 6.78 24.44
CA PRO A 164 8.40 6.22 25.74
C PRO A 164 6.93 6.48 26.11
N SER A 165 6.31 5.57 26.84
CA SER A 165 4.87 5.68 27.18
C SER A 165 4.49 7.01 27.84
N GLY A 166 5.34 7.53 28.75
CA GLY A 166 5.12 8.82 29.40
C GLY A 166 5.26 10.04 28.46
N GLU A 167 5.83 9.86 27.26
CA GLU A 167 5.97 10.90 26.25
C GLU A 167 4.88 10.82 25.15
N ARG A 168 3.99 9.82 25.20
CA ARG A 168 2.81 9.72 24.33
C ARG A 168 1.70 10.61 24.88
N LYS A 169 1.86 11.92 24.69
CA LYS A 169 0.99 12.96 25.27
C LYS A 169 0.76 14.08 24.26
N LEU A 170 -0.18 14.97 24.57
CA LEU A 170 -0.46 16.16 23.78
C LEU A 170 0.77 17.08 23.71
N GLY A 171 0.86 17.84 22.60
CA GLY A 171 1.93 18.80 22.33
C GLY A 171 2.66 18.53 21.02
N ASP A 172 3.45 19.48 20.58
CA ASP A 172 4.30 19.42 19.39
C ASP A 172 3.55 19.00 18.13
N GLY A 173 2.34 19.50 17.95
CA GLY A 173 1.47 19.21 16.81
C GLY A 173 0.49 18.05 17.04
N ILE A 174 0.50 17.39 18.18
CA ILE A 174 -0.49 16.39 18.57
C ILE A 174 -1.50 17.06 19.52
N ASP A 175 -2.73 17.19 19.09
CA ASP A 175 -3.90 17.54 19.89
C ASP A 175 -4.75 16.31 20.23
N GLN A 176 -5.89 16.49 20.91
CA GLN A 176 -6.73 15.36 21.31
C GLN A 176 -7.32 14.59 20.12
N PRO A 177 -7.85 15.24 19.06
CA PRO A 177 -8.31 14.52 17.86
C PRO A 177 -7.24 13.64 17.24
N LEU A 178 -6.01 14.13 17.09
CA LEU A 178 -4.91 13.37 16.51
C LEU A 178 -4.46 12.22 17.41
N MET A 179 -4.47 12.41 18.72
CA MET A 179 -4.18 11.36 19.68
C MET A 179 -5.24 10.26 19.62
N ASP A 180 -6.51 10.62 19.48
CA ASP A 180 -7.61 9.66 19.35
C ASP A 180 -7.51 8.87 18.04
N ILE A 181 -7.09 9.50 16.94
CA ILE A 181 -6.79 8.82 15.67
C ILE A 181 -5.67 7.81 15.87
N LEU A 182 -4.56 8.19 16.49
CA LEU A 182 -3.44 7.27 16.77
C LEU A 182 -3.89 6.07 17.59
N GLY A 183 -4.71 6.28 18.62
CA GLY A 183 -5.27 5.19 19.42
C GLY A 183 -6.17 4.25 18.62
N LYS A 184 -7.00 4.80 17.72
CA LYS A 184 -7.83 3.99 16.81
C LYS A 184 -6.98 3.18 15.83
N VAL A 185 -5.91 3.77 15.29
CA VAL A 185 -4.99 3.07 14.38
C VAL A 185 -4.26 1.95 15.12
N GLU A 186 -3.73 2.21 16.32
CA GLU A 186 -3.05 1.20 17.14
C GLU A 186 -3.95 0.00 17.46
N ALA A 187 -5.25 0.24 17.63
CA ALA A 187 -6.23 -0.80 17.93
C ALA A 187 -6.65 -1.64 16.72
N GLN A 188 -6.24 -1.29 15.50
CA GLN A 188 -6.61 -2.04 14.30
C GLN A 188 -5.92 -3.41 14.26
N PRO A 189 -6.68 -4.51 14.17
CA PRO A 189 -6.12 -5.85 14.18
C PRO A 189 -5.74 -6.30 12.76
N ASN A 190 -4.96 -5.51 12.02
CA ASN A 190 -4.50 -5.86 10.68
C ASN A 190 -2.98 -6.08 10.63
N GLU A 191 -2.52 -6.71 9.57
CA GLU A 191 -1.13 -7.08 9.35
C GLU A 191 -0.20 -5.86 9.24
N THR A 192 -0.66 -4.75 8.65
CA THR A 192 0.14 -3.52 8.57
C THR A 192 0.53 -3.02 9.96
N ILE A 193 -0.41 -3.05 10.91
CA ILE A 193 -0.17 -2.61 12.28
C ILE A 193 0.53 -3.69 13.10
N ALA A 194 0.00 -4.92 13.07
CA ALA A 194 0.48 -6.00 13.92
C ALA A 194 1.88 -6.50 13.54
N ILE A 195 2.24 -6.43 12.25
CA ILE A 195 3.53 -6.91 11.73
C ILE A 195 4.36 -5.73 11.23
N GLY A 196 3.88 -4.94 10.26
CA GLY A 196 4.65 -3.89 9.59
C GLY A 196 5.13 -2.80 10.57
N VAL A 197 4.20 -2.18 11.29
CA VAL A 197 4.52 -1.13 12.29
C VAL A 197 5.35 -1.70 13.43
N ALA A 198 4.98 -2.89 13.97
CA ALA A 198 5.71 -3.52 15.05
C ALA A 198 7.19 -3.79 14.67
N LEU A 199 7.42 -4.30 13.44
CA LEU A 199 8.75 -4.55 12.93
C LEU A 199 9.53 -3.25 12.71
N ALA A 200 8.90 -2.21 12.13
CA ALA A 200 9.54 -0.90 11.94
C ALA A 200 10.00 -0.29 13.26
N VAL A 201 9.18 -0.41 14.32
CA VAL A 201 9.53 0.05 15.67
C VAL A 201 10.74 -0.72 16.23
N ARG A 202 10.77 -2.06 16.10
CA ARG A 202 11.89 -2.91 16.54
C ARG A 202 13.20 -2.56 15.84
N LEU A 203 13.11 -2.32 14.52
CA LEU A 203 14.28 -1.99 13.68
C LEU A 203 14.71 -0.52 13.77
N GLY A 204 13.92 0.33 14.44
CA GLY A 204 14.20 1.76 14.51
C GLY A 204 14.00 2.50 13.20
N LEU A 205 13.16 1.98 12.29
CA LEU A 205 12.83 2.65 11.04
C LEU A 205 11.91 3.85 11.30
N GLU A 206 11.95 4.84 10.40
CA GLU A 206 11.19 6.08 10.59
C GLU A 206 9.80 6.03 9.93
N ARG A 207 9.58 5.14 8.93
CA ARG A 207 8.31 5.04 8.20
C ARG A 207 8.12 3.67 7.55
N LEU A 208 6.88 3.42 7.10
CA LEU A 208 6.53 2.38 6.14
C LEU A 208 6.23 3.02 4.77
N TYR A 209 6.07 2.18 3.74
CA TYR A 209 5.74 2.62 2.39
C TYR A 209 4.54 1.83 1.87
N ALA A 210 3.47 2.54 1.54
CA ALA A 210 2.33 1.96 0.85
C ALA A 210 2.71 1.65 -0.61
N VAL A 211 2.30 0.49 -1.13
CA VAL A 211 2.68 0.03 -2.48
C VAL A 211 1.50 -0.46 -3.32
N ASP A 212 0.28 -0.24 -2.84
CA ASP A 212 -0.90 -0.66 -3.57
C ASP A 212 -1.36 0.39 -4.59
N ASP A 213 -2.17 -0.06 -5.56
CA ASP A 213 -2.76 0.80 -6.58
C ASP A 213 -4.13 0.28 -6.98
N HIS A 214 -5.18 1.01 -6.63
CA HIS A 214 -6.57 0.72 -6.94
C HIS A 214 -7.12 1.55 -8.12
N THR A 215 -6.27 2.25 -8.87
CA THR A 215 -6.72 3.11 -9.99
C THR A 215 -7.36 2.32 -11.12
N ALA A 216 -7.04 1.03 -11.26
CA ALA A 216 -7.62 0.13 -12.25
C ALA A 216 -8.95 -0.52 -11.84
N ASP A 217 -9.36 -0.46 -10.57
CA ASP A 217 -10.56 -1.13 -10.06
C ASP A 217 -11.85 -0.63 -10.73
N SER A 218 -11.85 0.62 -11.21
CA SER A 218 -12.96 1.17 -11.99
C SER A 218 -13.23 0.40 -13.28
N ILE A 219 -12.21 -0.23 -13.87
CA ILE A 219 -12.35 -1.09 -15.06
C ILE A 219 -13.08 -2.38 -14.67
N GLN A 220 -12.67 -2.97 -13.55
CA GLN A 220 -13.28 -4.18 -13.01
C GLN A 220 -14.74 -3.93 -12.62
N THR A 221 -15.02 -2.81 -11.95
CA THR A 221 -16.38 -2.41 -11.56
C THR A 221 -17.26 -2.15 -12.78
N ALA A 222 -16.73 -1.49 -13.82
CA ALA A 222 -17.47 -1.21 -15.06
C ALA A 222 -17.77 -2.48 -15.86
N ALA A 223 -16.88 -3.48 -15.84
CA ALA A 223 -17.07 -4.77 -16.49
C ALA A 223 -18.08 -5.68 -15.75
N GLY A 224 -18.36 -5.37 -14.48
CA GLY A 224 -19.38 -6.08 -13.67
C GLY A 224 -19.11 -7.57 -13.48
N PRO A 225 -20.16 -8.37 -13.29
CA PRO A 225 -20.04 -9.83 -13.04
C PRO A 225 -19.32 -10.59 -14.16
N ASP A 226 -19.35 -10.09 -15.39
CA ASP A 226 -18.71 -10.75 -16.54
C ASP A 226 -17.21 -10.80 -16.41
N PHE A 227 -16.58 -9.78 -15.78
CA PHE A 227 -15.15 -9.77 -15.53
C PHE A 227 -14.76 -10.91 -14.56
N SER A 228 -15.44 -11.00 -13.43
CA SER A 228 -15.16 -12.04 -12.43
C SER A 228 -15.42 -13.45 -13.00
N THR A 229 -16.49 -13.62 -13.78
CA THR A 229 -16.80 -14.87 -14.46
C THR A 229 -15.72 -15.27 -15.46
N SER A 230 -15.23 -14.31 -16.25
CA SER A 230 -14.17 -14.54 -17.24
C SER A 230 -12.84 -14.91 -16.59
N ILE A 231 -12.47 -14.21 -15.51
CA ILE A 231 -11.28 -14.53 -14.72
C ILE A 231 -11.40 -15.93 -14.11
N GLN A 232 -12.54 -16.24 -13.49
CA GLN A 232 -12.76 -17.55 -12.88
C GLN A 232 -12.72 -18.67 -13.91
N ALA A 233 -13.31 -18.46 -15.10
CA ALA A 233 -13.24 -19.42 -16.20
C ALA A 233 -11.80 -19.64 -16.68
N HIS A 234 -11.00 -18.58 -16.75
CA HIS A 234 -9.57 -18.67 -17.10
C HIS A 234 -8.78 -19.49 -16.08
N TRP A 235 -8.95 -19.20 -14.78
CA TRP A 235 -8.30 -19.94 -13.70
C TRP A 235 -8.72 -21.41 -13.60
N SER A 236 -9.93 -21.73 -14.06
CA SER A 236 -10.51 -23.08 -14.05
C SER A 236 -10.31 -23.81 -15.38
N SER A 237 -9.66 -23.19 -16.39
CA SER A 237 -9.49 -23.78 -17.70
C SER A 237 -8.56 -25.00 -17.66
N PRO A 238 -8.79 -26.02 -18.50
CA PRO A 238 -7.86 -27.13 -18.68
C PRO A 238 -6.50 -26.58 -19.13
N GLY A 239 -5.46 -26.80 -18.37
CA GLY A 239 -4.13 -26.25 -18.64
C GLY A 239 -3.71 -25.14 -17.66
N ALA A 240 -4.62 -24.51 -16.93
CA ALA A 240 -4.24 -23.62 -15.82
C ALA A 240 -3.38 -24.38 -14.77
N ASP A 241 -3.67 -25.67 -14.57
CA ASP A 241 -2.91 -26.54 -13.67
C ASP A 241 -1.54 -26.95 -14.23
N ALA A 242 -1.26 -26.68 -15.51
CA ALA A 242 0.07 -26.92 -16.11
C ALA A 242 1.07 -25.81 -15.79
N VAL A 243 0.62 -24.67 -15.23
CA VAL A 243 1.50 -23.58 -14.79
C VAL A 243 2.10 -23.93 -13.42
N PRO A 244 3.42 -24.18 -13.29
CA PRO A 244 4.03 -24.63 -12.04
C PRO A 244 3.74 -23.74 -10.84
N ALA A 245 3.56 -22.41 -11.07
CA ALA A 245 3.21 -21.46 -10.04
C ALA A 245 1.79 -21.71 -9.48
N ILE A 246 0.82 -22.02 -10.35
CA ILE A 246 -0.58 -22.29 -9.96
C ILE A 246 -0.67 -23.62 -9.21
N VAL A 247 0.03 -24.66 -9.66
CA VAL A 247 0.08 -25.96 -8.98
C VAL A 247 0.65 -25.78 -7.56
N ARG A 248 1.73 -25.01 -7.42
CA ARG A 248 2.33 -24.74 -6.11
C ARG A 248 1.41 -23.96 -5.17
N TYR A 249 0.63 -23.02 -5.70
CA TYR A 249 -0.33 -22.25 -4.91
C TYR A 249 -1.51 -23.10 -4.43
N LYS A 250 -2.01 -24.03 -5.27
CA LYS A 250 -3.11 -24.97 -4.91
C LYS A 250 -2.70 -26.06 -3.94
N SER A 251 -1.41 -26.28 -3.72
CA SER A 251 -0.86 -27.34 -2.85
C SER A 251 -0.48 -26.88 -1.44
N VAL A 252 -0.73 -25.62 -1.11
CA VAL A 252 -0.55 -25.02 0.21
C VAL A 252 -1.89 -24.86 0.89
#